data_3e3f3cbaf1a10373e348b723cb6e2479
#
_entry.id   3e3f3cbaf1a10373e348b723cb6e2479
#
_cell.length_a   1.000
_cell.length_b   1.000
_cell.length_c   1.000
_cell.angle_alpha   90.00
_cell.angle_beta   90.00
_cell.angle_gamma   90.00
#
_symmetry.space_group_name_H-M   'P 1'
#
loop_
_entity.id
_entity.type
_entity.pdbx_description
1 polymer ?
#
loop_
_entity_poly.entity_id
_entity_poly.type
_entity_poly.pdbx_seq_one_letter_code
_entity_poly.pdbx_strand_id
1 'polypeptide(L)'
;SLAVRNNRDLRVEVMNSALQQRQNNLLKFDMLPDLAANAGYSEYTRYQPSTSVTATNDTSPEALSDPTYTVGDEKWKTTRDIEFTWNALDFGLSYIRAGQQANRYLIAKELERKSIQNITRDVIRAYWNAKAAENLLQKLSPLLTKVETALKDSKYIEELTLSAPVDALLYQKELLDIQRTLQTQKRALINSRTELATLMGLLPSEDFQLTDTLKPLATIDLSVDEMEEVALFSRPELMESRYLKRISNKEAKASMVSLLPGLKFNAAYAYNSNKYLMNQDSTQYGVSIGANLLNVFSAPSVKKANDANNQLAEEQHLAIAMTILSQVHLASINYSLAIDEYDTAQRYLEVAGKISNQVQNAQKISRFGELEVIREEASLLVAELRRDLAYTEMQYSIGQIYASVGKDILPDNFENMGLNQLATEIQDSFKRWSEKYIAYVNKPLSLQNPTLKVLYNPEATALRTFSSDAFTQNQFQIAKDTFVITGPGTIRYEVLQENGDDLPGWLAFLSSDLVLAGLPPQDV
;
A
#
# COMPACT_ATOMS: atom_id res chain seq x y z
N SER A 1 9.63 17.60 -3.19
CA SER A 1 8.44 18.02 -3.95
C SER A 1 8.46 17.53 -5.39
N LEU A 2 9.56 17.76 -6.18
CA LEU A 2 9.65 17.28 -7.58
C LEU A 2 9.50 15.76 -7.69
N ALA A 3 10.18 15.00 -6.85
CA ALA A 3 10.08 13.54 -6.86
C ALA A 3 8.65 13.05 -6.64
N VAL A 4 7.95 13.57 -5.63
CA VAL A 4 6.56 13.20 -5.36
C VAL A 4 5.64 13.51 -6.55
N ARG A 5 5.89 14.61 -7.27
CA ARG A 5 5.04 15.01 -8.40
C ARG A 5 5.34 14.26 -9.70
N ASN A 6 6.61 13.94 -9.95
CA ASN A 6 7.07 13.43 -11.24
C ASN A 6 7.46 11.95 -11.22
N ASN A 7 7.64 11.35 -10.05
CA ASN A 7 8.01 9.95 -9.93
C ASN A 7 6.99 9.04 -10.63
N ARG A 8 7.49 8.16 -11.50
CA ARG A 8 6.64 7.29 -12.32
C ARG A 8 5.99 6.16 -11.53
N ASP A 9 6.69 5.64 -10.53
CA ASP A 9 6.16 4.55 -9.69
C ASP A 9 4.99 5.05 -8.84
N LEU A 10 5.11 6.25 -8.26
CA LEU A 10 3.99 6.87 -7.55
C LEU A 10 2.79 7.11 -8.46
N ARG A 11 3.03 7.58 -9.70
CA ARG A 11 1.94 7.76 -10.68
C ARG A 11 1.22 6.47 -11.02
N VAL A 12 1.94 5.35 -11.07
CA VAL A 12 1.33 4.02 -11.27
C VAL A 12 0.38 3.70 -10.12
N GLU A 13 0.80 3.92 -8.87
CA GLU A 13 -0.07 3.65 -7.71
C GLU A 13 -1.29 4.59 -7.66
N VAL A 14 -1.12 5.88 -7.96
CA VAL A 14 -2.24 6.83 -8.07
C VAL A 14 -3.22 6.40 -9.16
N MET A 15 -2.73 5.96 -10.32
CA MET A 15 -3.60 5.45 -11.39
C MET A 15 -4.28 4.13 -11.01
N ASN A 16 -3.59 3.26 -10.28
CA ASN A 16 -4.17 2.03 -9.75
C ASN A 16 -5.31 2.33 -8.76
N SER A 17 -5.13 3.26 -7.83
CA SER A 17 -6.19 3.67 -6.90
C SER A 17 -7.40 4.26 -7.66
N ALA A 18 -7.16 5.10 -8.66
CA ALA A 18 -8.22 5.64 -9.53
C ALA A 18 -8.94 4.54 -10.33
N LEU A 19 -8.22 3.53 -10.82
CA LEU A 19 -8.81 2.38 -11.51
C LEU A 19 -9.73 1.59 -10.57
N GLN A 20 -9.26 1.27 -9.35
CA GLN A 20 -10.06 0.55 -8.36
C GLN A 20 -11.34 1.33 -7.98
N GLN A 21 -11.24 2.66 -7.87
CA GLN A 21 -12.41 3.51 -7.64
C GLN A 21 -13.44 3.42 -8.78
N ARG A 22 -12.97 3.46 -10.04
CA ARG A 22 -13.85 3.33 -11.21
C ARG A 22 -14.49 1.94 -11.29
N GLN A 23 -13.73 0.89 -11.00
CA GLN A 23 -14.25 -0.48 -10.90
C GLN A 23 -15.31 -0.61 -9.81
N ASN A 24 -15.12 0.04 -8.65
CA ASN A 24 -16.14 0.07 -7.59
C ASN A 24 -17.43 0.75 -8.06
N ASN A 25 -17.34 1.81 -8.87
CA ASN A 25 -18.52 2.43 -9.45
C ASN A 25 -19.20 1.55 -10.51
N LEU A 26 -18.40 0.80 -11.28
CA LEU A 26 -18.93 -0.12 -12.30
C LEU A 26 -19.76 -1.25 -11.66
N LEU A 27 -19.28 -1.85 -10.58
CA LEU A 27 -19.97 -2.95 -9.87
C LEU A 27 -21.35 -2.55 -9.30
N LYS A 28 -21.64 -1.26 -9.16
CA LYS A 28 -22.98 -0.80 -8.78
C LYS A 28 -24.02 -1.12 -9.85
N PHE A 29 -23.61 -1.20 -11.11
CA PHE A 29 -24.51 -1.57 -12.21
C PHE A 29 -24.83 -3.07 -12.21
N ASP A 30 -23.95 -3.92 -11.66
CA ASP A 30 -24.18 -5.36 -11.52
C ASP A 30 -25.29 -5.70 -10.51
N MET A 31 -25.73 -4.70 -9.72
CA MET A 31 -26.89 -4.84 -8.83
C MET A 31 -28.21 -4.53 -9.53
N LEU A 32 -28.16 -3.95 -10.73
CA LEU A 32 -29.37 -3.62 -11.47
C LEU A 32 -29.94 -4.88 -12.15
N PRO A 33 -31.23 -4.90 -12.42
CA PRO A 33 -31.82 -5.91 -13.27
C PRO A 33 -31.20 -5.93 -14.66
N ASP A 34 -31.14 -7.09 -15.27
CA ASP A 34 -30.76 -7.22 -16.67
C ASP A 34 -31.96 -6.84 -17.57
N LEU A 35 -31.71 -5.96 -18.53
CA LEU A 35 -32.67 -5.52 -19.52
C LEU A 35 -32.06 -5.77 -20.91
N ALA A 36 -32.51 -6.83 -21.55
CA ALA A 36 -32.09 -7.24 -22.87
C ALA A 36 -33.14 -6.89 -23.94
N ALA A 37 -32.67 -6.33 -25.06
CA ALA A 37 -33.52 -6.15 -26.25
C ALA A 37 -32.92 -6.96 -27.40
N ASN A 38 -33.72 -7.87 -27.96
CA ASN A 38 -33.32 -8.71 -29.06
C ASN A 38 -34.17 -8.44 -30.29
N ALA A 39 -33.55 -8.51 -31.45
CA ALA A 39 -34.26 -8.48 -32.73
C ALA A 39 -33.63 -9.55 -33.63
N GLY A 40 -34.49 -10.39 -34.18
CA GLY A 40 -34.08 -11.50 -35.04
C GLY A 40 -34.88 -11.55 -36.33
N TYR A 41 -34.20 -11.97 -37.40
CA TYR A 41 -34.82 -12.38 -38.66
C TYR A 41 -34.40 -13.83 -38.91
N SER A 42 -35.37 -14.68 -39.22
CA SER A 42 -35.11 -16.06 -39.58
C SER A 42 -35.86 -16.42 -40.84
N GLU A 43 -35.17 -17.14 -41.74
CA GLU A 43 -35.73 -17.63 -43.00
C GLU A 43 -35.41 -19.11 -43.16
N TYR A 44 -36.46 -19.88 -43.49
CA TYR A 44 -36.35 -21.29 -43.82
C TYR A 44 -36.48 -21.47 -45.32
N THR A 45 -35.62 -22.25 -45.94
CA THR A 45 -35.67 -22.59 -47.36
C THR A 45 -36.92 -23.38 -47.75
N ARG A 46 -37.52 -24.10 -46.79
CA ARG A 46 -38.75 -24.87 -46.94
C ARG A 46 -39.64 -24.66 -45.73
N TYR A 47 -41.00 -24.85 -45.92
CA TYR A 47 -41.88 -24.95 -44.79
C TYR A 47 -41.50 -26.12 -43.90
N GLN A 48 -41.70 -25.97 -42.62
CA GLN A 48 -41.47 -27.03 -41.62
C GLN A 48 -42.82 -27.52 -41.10
N PRO A 49 -43.47 -28.48 -41.79
CA PRO A 49 -44.70 -29.04 -41.28
C PRO A 49 -44.42 -29.93 -40.09
N SER A 50 -45.22 -29.82 -39.05
CA SER A 50 -45.29 -30.78 -37.96
C SER A 50 -46.42 -31.81 -38.26
N THR A 51 -46.17 -33.05 -37.86
CA THR A 51 -47.15 -34.10 -37.96
C THR A 51 -47.84 -34.26 -36.60
N SER A 52 -49.17 -34.20 -36.58
CA SER A 52 -49.92 -34.56 -35.39
C SER A 52 -50.77 -35.80 -35.66
N VAL A 53 -50.74 -36.68 -34.72
CA VAL A 53 -51.60 -37.90 -34.70
C VAL A 53 -52.37 -37.83 -33.41
N THR A 54 -53.66 -38.12 -33.49
CA THR A 54 -54.55 -38.17 -32.33
C THR A 54 -54.55 -39.58 -31.79
N ALA A 55 -54.16 -39.77 -30.55
CA ALA A 55 -54.32 -41.04 -29.87
C ALA A 55 -55.79 -41.21 -29.42
N THR A 56 -56.42 -42.20 -29.89
CA THR A 56 -57.82 -42.54 -29.48
C THR A 56 -57.83 -43.39 -28.22
N ASN A 57 -56.67 -43.95 -27.82
CA ASN A 57 -56.55 -44.75 -26.62
C ASN A 57 -55.07 -44.77 -26.15
N ASP A 58 -54.80 -44.72 -24.83
CA ASP A 58 -53.50 -44.58 -24.22
C ASP A 58 -52.64 -45.87 -24.24
N THR A 59 -53.13 -46.95 -24.70
CA THR A 59 -52.53 -48.28 -24.54
C THR A 59 -52.26 -49.08 -25.84
N SER A 60 -52.53 -48.54 -27.01
CA SER A 60 -52.31 -49.27 -28.27
C SER A 60 -51.76 -48.37 -29.38
N PRO A 61 -50.59 -48.71 -29.99
CA PRO A 61 -50.10 -48.00 -31.17
C PRO A 61 -51.00 -48.00 -32.37
N GLU A 62 -51.94 -48.98 -32.43
CA GLU A 62 -52.92 -49.15 -33.52
C GLU A 62 -54.12 -48.19 -33.43
N ALA A 63 -54.24 -47.42 -32.33
CA ALA A 63 -55.32 -46.47 -32.12
C ALA A 63 -54.97 -45.04 -32.51
N LEU A 64 -53.97 -44.85 -33.35
CA LEU A 64 -53.52 -43.50 -33.84
C LEU A 64 -54.33 -43.16 -35.12
N SER A 65 -54.80 -41.93 -35.22
CA SER A 65 -55.38 -41.39 -36.44
C SER A 65 -54.37 -41.31 -37.58
N ASP A 66 -54.84 -41.23 -38.81
CA ASP A 66 -53.96 -40.86 -39.93
C ASP A 66 -53.19 -39.53 -39.62
N PRO A 67 -51.92 -39.47 -39.99
CA PRO A 67 -51.12 -38.28 -39.71
C PRO A 67 -51.68 -37.07 -40.49
N THR A 68 -51.91 -35.99 -39.75
CA THR A 68 -52.25 -34.71 -40.36
C THR A 68 -51.01 -33.79 -40.32
N TYR A 69 -50.81 -33.07 -41.41
CA TYR A 69 -49.70 -32.15 -41.52
C TYR A 69 -50.18 -30.72 -41.29
N THR A 70 -49.55 -30.02 -40.31
CA THR A 70 -49.86 -28.64 -39.99
C THR A 70 -48.60 -27.78 -40.17
N VAL A 71 -48.78 -26.59 -40.72
CA VAL A 71 -47.71 -25.60 -40.85
C VAL A 71 -48.03 -24.49 -39.85
N GLY A 72 -47.21 -24.42 -38.80
CA GLY A 72 -47.36 -23.44 -37.71
C GLY A 72 -46.43 -22.25 -37.83
N ASP A 73 -45.42 -22.32 -38.72
CA ASP A 73 -44.46 -21.26 -38.93
C ASP A 73 -44.38 -20.79 -40.38
N GLU A 74 -44.23 -19.49 -40.59
CA GLU A 74 -43.91 -18.95 -41.90
C GLU A 74 -42.45 -19.27 -42.30
N LYS A 75 -42.16 -19.24 -43.61
CA LYS A 75 -40.79 -19.42 -44.09
C LYS A 75 -39.83 -18.33 -43.60
N TRP A 76 -40.33 -17.13 -43.41
CA TRP A 76 -39.59 -16.00 -42.90
C TRP A 76 -40.38 -15.35 -41.77
N LYS A 77 -39.68 -14.98 -40.67
CA LYS A 77 -40.30 -14.30 -39.55
C LYS A 77 -39.32 -13.34 -38.90
N THR A 78 -39.80 -12.24 -38.39
CA THR A 78 -39.09 -11.28 -37.56
C THR A 78 -39.53 -11.44 -36.12
N THR A 79 -38.60 -11.53 -35.22
CA THR A 79 -38.87 -11.55 -33.78
C THR A 79 -38.26 -10.31 -33.16
N ARG A 80 -38.92 -9.72 -32.19
CA ARG A 80 -38.42 -8.63 -31.36
C ARG A 80 -38.89 -8.89 -29.96
N ASP A 81 -37.97 -8.81 -29.01
CA ASP A 81 -38.31 -8.95 -27.60
C ASP A 81 -37.53 -7.99 -26.74
N ILE A 82 -38.14 -7.61 -25.65
CA ILE A 82 -37.49 -6.90 -24.53
C ILE A 82 -37.74 -7.79 -23.31
N GLU A 83 -36.66 -8.23 -22.69
CA GLU A 83 -36.69 -9.07 -21.52
C GLU A 83 -36.07 -8.34 -20.33
N PHE A 84 -36.80 -8.30 -19.24
CA PHE A 84 -36.35 -7.89 -17.93
C PHE A 84 -36.13 -9.16 -17.08
N THR A 85 -34.93 -9.28 -16.53
CA THR A 85 -34.58 -10.37 -15.61
C THR A 85 -33.94 -9.82 -14.36
N TRP A 86 -34.41 -10.26 -13.21
CA TRP A 86 -33.81 -9.93 -11.93
C TRP A 86 -33.74 -11.17 -11.05
N ASN A 87 -32.55 -11.40 -10.47
CA ASN A 87 -32.30 -12.52 -9.58
C ASN A 87 -31.89 -11.96 -8.20
N ALA A 88 -32.68 -12.25 -7.18
CA ALA A 88 -32.45 -11.78 -5.82
C ALA A 88 -31.13 -12.32 -5.23
N LEU A 89 -30.72 -13.54 -5.58
CA LEU A 89 -29.47 -14.13 -5.15
C LEU A 89 -28.27 -13.37 -5.77
N ASP A 90 -28.34 -13.10 -7.08
CA ASP A 90 -27.28 -12.38 -7.79
C ASP A 90 -27.16 -10.94 -7.30
N PHE A 91 -28.28 -10.27 -6.99
CA PHE A 91 -28.28 -8.97 -6.32
C PHE A 91 -27.54 -9.02 -4.98
N GLY A 92 -27.85 -10.00 -4.11
CA GLY A 92 -27.19 -10.18 -2.82
C GLY A 92 -25.69 -10.43 -2.96
N LEU A 93 -25.28 -11.27 -3.92
CA LEU A 93 -23.87 -11.52 -4.21
C LEU A 93 -23.17 -10.28 -4.77
N SER A 94 -23.80 -9.55 -5.68
CA SER A 94 -23.25 -8.31 -6.25
C SER A 94 -23.08 -7.22 -5.19
N TYR A 95 -24.01 -7.11 -4.22
CA TYR A 95 -23.87 -6.23 -3.07
C TYR A 95 -22.64 -6.56 -2.22
N ILE A 96 -22.41 -7.85 -1.92
CA ILE A 96 -21.23 -8.28 -1.16
C ILE A 96 -19.94 -8.00 -1.96
N ARG A 97 -19.92 -8.29 -3.27
CA ARG A 97 -18.79 -8.05 -4.17
C ARG A 97 -18.46 -6.56 -4.29
N ALA A 98 -19.47 -5.69 -4.37
CA ALA A 98 -19.26 -4.24 -4.34
C ALA A 98 -18.59 -3.81 -3.04
N GLY A 99 -18.99 -4.39 -1.91
CA GLY A 99 -18.34 -4.15 -0.63
C GLY A 99 -16.89 -4.67 -0.55
N GLN A 100 -16.55 -5.76 -1.26
CA GLN A 100 -15.17 -6.23 -1.40
C GLN A 100 -14.36 -5.26 -2.26
N GLN A 101 -14.91 -4.78 -3.36
CA GLN A 101 -14.23 -3.84 -4.26
C GLN A 101 -13.96 -2.49 -3.59
N ALA A 102 -14.86 -2.03 -2.72
CA ALA A 102 -14.61 -0.86 -1.89
C ALA A 102 -13.39 -1.05 -0.98
N ASN A 103 -13.21 -2.24 -0.39
CA ASN A 103 -11.99 -2.53 0.39
C ASN A 103 -10.74 -2.62 -0.51
N ARG A 104 -10.83 -3.15 -1.74
CA ARG A 104 -9.71 -3.13 -2.70
C ARG A 104 -9.29 -1.71 -3.07
N TYR A 105 -10.23 -0.79 -3.22
CA TYR A 105 -9.92 0.62 -3.41
C TYR A 105 -9.16 1.20 -2.19
N LEU A 106 -9.57 0.87 -0.96
CA LEU A 106 -8.87 1.30 0.24
C LEU A 106 -7.46 0.71 0.31
N ILE A 107 -7.28 -0.58 -0.06
CA ILE A 107 -5.94 -1.19 -0.19
C ILE A 107 -5.08 -0.41 -1.19
N ALA A 108 -5.61 -0.06 -2.35
CA ALA A 108 -4.86 0.72 -3.34
C ALA A 108 -4.44 2.10 -2.80
N LYS A 109 -5.27 2.73 -1.96
CA LYS A 109 -4.92 3.98 -1.26
C LYS A 109 -3.79 3.78 -0.24
N GLU A 110 -3.78 2.68 0.50
CA GLU A 110 -2.68 2.37 1.42
C GLU A 110 -1.36 2.06 0.68
N LEU A 111 -1.42 1.40 -0.48
CA LEU A 111 -0.26 1.17 -1.34
C LEU A 111 0.30 2.49 -1.89
N GLU A 112 -0.55 3.42 -2.27
CA GLU A 112 -0.18 4.78 -2.67
C GLU A 112 0.56 5.50 -1.51
N ARG A 113 0.03 5.44 -0.28
CA ARG A 113 0.68 5.99 0.92
C ARG A 113 2.05 5.36 1.18
N LYS A 114 2.15 4.04 1.10
CA LYS A 114 3.40 3.30 1.24
C LYS A 114 4.44 3.72 0.21
N SER A 115 4.02 3.88 -1.05
CA SER A 115 4.90 4.35 -2.13
C SER A 115 5.43 5.77 -1.84
N ILE A 116 4.58 6.68 -1.37
CA ILE A 116 4.96 8.03 -0.96
C ILE A 116 6.02 8.00 0.15
N GLN A 117 5.81 7.20 1.20
CA GLN A 117 6.73 7.08 2.33
C GLN A 117 8.09 6.54 1.86
N ASN A 118 8.11 5.50 1.02
CA ASN A 118 9.32 4.93 0.46
C ASN A 118 10.08 5.94 -0.43
N ILE A 119 9.39 6.58 -1.37
CA ILE A 119 10.00 7.59 -2.25
C ILE A 119 10.57 8.74 -1.43
N THR A 120 9.88 9.19 -0.39
CA THR A 120 10.37 10.28 0.47
C THR A 120 11.66 9.88 1.17
N ARG A 121 11.72 8.67 1.74
CA ARG A 121 12.92 8.11 2.36
C ARG A 121 14.09 8.00 1.36
N ASP A 122 13.83 7.47 0.18
CA ASP A 122 14.85 7.26 -0.85
C ASP A 122 15.37 8.58 -1.43
N VAL A 123 14.50 9.58 -1.57
CA VAL A 123 14.87 10.94 -1.97
C VAL A 123 15.77 11.62 -0.92
N ILE A 124 15.51 11.42 0.37
CA ILE A 124 16.37 11.94 1.43
C ILE A 124 17.80 11.42 1.25
N ARG A 125 17.95 10.10 1.07
CA ARG A 125 19.24 9.45 0.83
C ARG A 125 19.93 9.96 -0.44
N ALA A 126 19.21 9.92 -1.56
CA ALA A 126 19.75 10.33 -2.85
C ALA A 126 20.13 11.81 -2.90
N TYR A 127 19.37 12.69 -2.22
CA TYR A 127 19.69 14.11 -2.12
C TYR A 127 21.01 14.34 -1.40
N TRP A 128 21.19 13.77 -0.21
CA TRP A 128 22.40 13.97 0.57
C TRP A 128 23.63 13.34 -0.09
N ASN A 129 23.47 12.18 -0.73
CA ASN A 129 24.53 11.57 -1.56
C ASN A 129 24.90 12.47 -2.75
N ALA A 130 23.90 13.01 -3.46
CA ALA A 130 24.16 13.90 -4.58
C ALA A 130 24.80 15.23 -4.14
N LYS A 131 24.44 15.74 -2.94
CA LYS A 131 25.05 16.94 -2.36
C LYS A 131 26.52 16.69 -1.97
N ALA A 132 26.82 15.56 -1.36
CA ALA A 132 28.20 15.11 -1.12
C ALA A 132 28.99 15.01 -2.43
N ALA A 133 28.36 14.44 -3.49
CA ALA A 133 28.95 14.33 -4.80
C ALA A 133 29.32 15.69 -5.41
N GLU A 134 28.43 16.68 -5.34
CA GLU A 134 28.66 18.02 -5.88
C GLU A 134 29.90 18.68 -5.26
N ASN A 135 30.03 18.60 -3.93
CA ASN A 135 31.16 19.19 -3.20
C ASN A 135 32.49 18.48 -3.47
N LEU A 136 32.44 17.14 -3.52
CA LEU A 136 33.66 16.33 -3.61
C LEU A 136 34.20 16.20 -5.03
N LEU A 137 33.36 16.20 -6.06
CA LEU A 137 33.81 16.15 -7.46
C LEU A 137 34.69 17.33 -7.84
N GLN A 138 34.45 18.50 -7.26
CA GLN A 138 35.28 19.69 -7.48
C GLN A 138 36.69 19.51 -6.95
N LYS A 139 36.89 18.82 -5.82
CA LYS A 139 38.18 18.54 -5.21
C LYS A 139 38.89 17.34 -5.82
N LEU A 140 38.13 16.34 -6.27
CA LEU A 140 38.64 15.09 -6.79
C LEU A 140 39.31 15.24 -8.16
N SER A 141 38.77 16.08 -9.05
CA SER A 141 39.33 16.28 -10.40
C SER A 141 40.78 16.86 -10.38
N PRO A 142 41.09 17.91 -9.62
CA PRO A 142 42.46 18.39 -9.50
C PRO A 142 43.44 17.35 -8.92
N LEU A 143 42.99 16.57 -7.94
CA LEU A 143 43.81 15.52 -7.33
C LEU A 143 44.11 14.38 -8.33
N LEU A 144 43.15 13.96 -9.12
CA LEU A 144 43.39 13.00 -10.19
C LEU A 144 44.41 13.50 -11.21
N THR A 145 44.33 14.77 -11.62
CA THR A 145 45.33 15.37 -12.52
C THR A 145 46.72 15.38 -11.89
N LYS A 146 46.82 15.67 -10.59
CA LYS A 146 48.10 15.64 -9.85
C LYS A 146 48.69 14.22 -9.83
N VAL A 147 47.88 13.20 -9.57
CA VAL A 147 48.29 11.79 -9.62
C VAL A 147 48.77 11.39 -11.01
N GLU A 148 48.05 11.80 -12.06
CA GLU A 148 48.45 11.51 -13.45
C GLU A 148 49.78 12.19 -13.84
N THR A 149 50.02 13.42 -13.37
CA THR A 149 51.29 14.12 -13.58
C THR A 149 52.41 13.38 -12.87
N ALA A 150 52.24 13.06 -11.58
CA ALA A 150 53.24 12.30 -10.83
C ALA A 150 53.57 10.92 -11.44
N LEU A 151 52.56 10.25 -12.02
CA LEU A 151 52.78 9.00 -12.76
C LEU A 151 53.63 9.20 -14.02
N LYS A 152 53.40 10.27 -14.78
CA LYS A 152 54.21 10.60 -15.96
C LYS A 152 55.65 10.93 -15.58
N ASP A 153 55.83 11.71 -14.55
CA ASP A 153 57.15 12.11 -14.07
C ASP A 153 57.93 10.92 -13.53
N SER A 154 57.26 10.00 -12.81
CA SER A 154 57.89 8.77 -12.32
C SER A 154 58.32 7.84 -13.45
N LYS A 155 57.55 7.68 -14.54
CA LYS A 155 57.95 6.92 -15.73
C LYS A 155 59.15 7.53 -16.43
N TYR A 156 59.17 8.86 -16.53
CA TYR A 156 60.33 9.56 -17.13
C TYR A 156 61.59 9.38 -16.29
N ILE A 157 61.50 9.38 -14.98
CA ILE A 157 62.63 9.13 -14.04
C ILE A 157 63.11 7.67 -14.19
N GLU A 158 62.21 6.71 -14.32
CA GLU A 158 62.54 5.29 -14.56
C GLU A 158 63.28 5.11 -15.89
N GLU A 159 62.77 5.68 -17.00
CA GLU A 159 63.39 5.61 -18.32
C GLU A 159 64.80 6.21 -18.34
N LEU A 160 65.04 7.24 -17.59
CA LEU A 160 66.37 7.90 -17.48
C LEU A 160 67.30 7.18 -16.49
N THR A 161 66.86 6.09 -15.83
CA THR A 161 67.65 5.35 -14.83
C THR A 161 68.21 6.22 -13.70
N LEU A 162 67.48 7.28 -13.32
CA LEU A 162 67.89 8.23 -12.29
C LEU A 162 67.65 7.73 -10.85
N SER A 163 66.95 6.64 -10.68
CA SER A 163 66.71 5.98 -9.38
C SER A 163 66.77 4.45 -9.54
N ALA A 164 66.84 3.72 -8.40
CA ALA A 164 66.73 2.28 -8.41
C ALA A 164 65.38 1.85 -9.09
N PRO A 165 65.40 0.95 -10.10
CA PRO A 165 64.21 0.61 -10.85
C PRO A 165 63.05 0.11 -9.95
N VAL A 166 63.34 -0.60 -8.87
CA VAL A 166 62.35 -1.11 -7.93
C VAL A 166 61.63 0.00 -7.18
N ASP A 167 62.34 1.03 -6.77
CA ASP A 167 61.76 2.14 -6.01
C ASP A 167 60.82 2.95 -6.92
N ALA A 168 61.20 3.19 -8.18
CA ALA A 168 60.34 3.85 -9.16
C ALA A 168 59.06 3.05 -9.44
N LEU A 169 59.18 1.74 -9.56
CA LEU A 169 58.03 0.84 -9.77
C LEU A 169 57.09 0.77 -8.55
N LEU A 170 57.65 0.76 -7.33
CA LEU A 170 56.85 0.82 -6.10
C LEU A 170 56.09 2.16 -6.00
N TYR A 171 56.74 3.26 -6.34
CA TYR A 171 56.12 4.57 -6.41
C TYR A 171 54.96 4.61 -7.41
N GLN A 172 55.17 4.10 -8.64
CA GLN A 172 54.11 4.01 -9.67
C GLN A 172 52.94 3.13 -9.22
N LYS A 173 53.25 2.00 -8.58
CA LYS A 173 52.20 1.08 -8.05
C LYS A 173 51.31 1.82 -7.05
N GLU A 174 51.87 2.55 -6.10
CA GLU A 174 51.14 3.30 -5.09
C GLU A 174 50.28 4.40 -5.71
N LEU A 175 50.81 5.16 -6.67
CA LEU A 175 50.06 6.15 -7.42
C LEU A 175 48.87 5.53 -8.20
N LEU A 176 49.07 4.37 -8.80
CA LEU A 176 47.99 3.63 -9.50
C LEU A 176 46.90 3.13 -8.54
N ASP A 177 47.28 2.70 -7.34
CA ASP A 177 46.30 2.30 -6.32
C ASP A 177 45.49 3.51 -5.81
N ILE A 178 46.15 4.67 -5.62
CA ILE A 178 45.45 5.93 -5.32
C ILE A 178 44.53 6.32 -6.48
N GLN A 179 45.00 6.30 -7.72
CA GLN A 179 44.20 6.64 -8.90
C GLN A 179 42.94 5.74 -9.01
N ARG A 180 43.11 4.43 -8.81
CA ARG A 180 42.00 3.46 -8.82
C ARG A 180 40.97 3.79 -7.73
N THR A 181 41.44 4.12 -6.53
CA THR A 181 40.57 4.50 -5.41
C THR A 181 39.76 5.75 -5.76
N LEU A 182 40.41 6.81 -6.24
CA LEU A 182 39.77 8.06 -6.62
C LEU A 182 38.79 7.89 -7.79
N GLN A 183 39.13 7.08 -8.79
CA GLN A 183 38.23 6.75 -9.91
C GLN A 183 36.98 5.97 -9.44
N THR A 184 37.13 5.08 -8.48
CA THR A 184 36.00 4.34 -7.90
C THR A 184 35.06 5.30 -7.16
N GLN A 185 35.62 6.23 -6.38
CA GLN A 185 34.81 7.25 -5.70
C GLN A 185 34.12 8.19 -6.71
N LYS A 186 34.83 8.64 -7.75
CA LYS A 186 34.23 9.46 -8.82
C LYS A 186 33.00 8.78 -9.44
N ARG A 187 33.09 7.49 -9.72
CA ARG A 187 31.97 6.72 -10.27
C ARG A 187 30.79 6.65 -9.33
N ALA A 188 31.02 6.39 -8.04
CA ALA A 188 29.98 6.35 -7.03
C ALA A 188 29.26 7.70 -6.90
N LEU A 189 30.00 8.81 -6.91
CA LEU A 189 29.46 10.15 -6.83
C LEU A 189 28.60 10.52 -8.06
N ILE A 190 29.04 10.16 -9.27
CA ILE A 190 28.25 10.36 -10.50
C ILE A 190 26.97 9.56 -10.46
N ASN A 191 27.02 8.30 -10.01
CA ASN A 191 25.84 7.43 -9.89
C ASN A 191 24.80 8.04 -8.93
N SER A 192 25.23 8.64 -7.83
CA SER A 192 24.34 9.28 -6.85
C SER A 192 23.53 10.43 -7.46
N ARG A 193 24.12 11.23 -8.35
CA ARG A 193 23.36 12.26 -9.08
C ARG A 193 22.34 11.68 -10.03
N THR A 194 22.71 10.61 -10.74
CA THR A 194 21.81 9.90 -11.67
C THR A 194 20.64 9.29 -10.92
N GLU A 195 20.86 8.69 -9.76
CA GLU A 195 19.82 8.15 -8.89
C GLU A 195 18.80 9.22 -8.48
N LEU A 196 19.29 10.38 -8.02
CA LEU A 196 18.42 11.49 -7.66
C LEU A 196 17.62 12.01 -8.86
N ALA A 197 18.24 12.14 -10.04
CA ALA A 197 17.55 12.53 -11.27
C ALA A 197 16.39 11.57 -11.58
N THR A 198 16.64 10.26 -11.50
CA THR A 198 15.64 9.21 -11.74
C THR A 198 14.48 9.32 -10.74
N LEU A 199 14.77 9.51 -9.45
CA LEU A 199 13.72 9.69 -8.42
C LEU A 199 12.89 10.95 -8.66
N MET A 200 13.50 12.02 -9.17
CA MET A 200 12.80 13.26 -9.54
C MET A 200 12.02 13.13 -10.85
N GLY A 201 12.13 12.02 -11.58
CA GLY A 201 11.53 11.83 -12.90
C GLY A 201 12.16 12.69 -13.99
N LEU A 202 13.40 13.11 -13.82
CA LEU A 202 14.22 13.79 -14.82
C LEU A 202 14.97 12.78 -15.70
N LEU A 203 15.38 13.22 -16.88
CA LEU A 203 16.25 12.41 -17.70
C LEU A 203 17.62 12.24 -17.02
N PRO A 204 18.25 11.05 -17.04
CA PRO A 204 19.56 10.82 -16.39
C PRO A 204 20.68 11.74 -16.89
N SER A 205 20.53 12.30 -18.10
CA SER A 205 21.46 13.23 -18.72
C SER A 205 21.15 14.70 -18.44
N GLU A 206 20.05 14.99 -17.77
CA GLU A 206 19.64 16.36 -17.48
C GLU A 206 20.49 16.94 -16.34
N ASP A 207 21.06 18.11 -16.58
CA ASP A 207 21.85 18.79 -15.57
C ASP A 207 20.94 19.59 -14.63
N PHE A 208 21.18 19.49 -13.34
CA PHE A 208 20.45 20.19 -12.31
C PHE A 208 21.39 20.65 -11.20
N GLN A 209 21.03 21.74 -10.55
CA GLN A 209 21.76 22.26 -9.41
C GLN A 209 20.98 22.02 -8.12
N LEU A 210 21.69 21.57 -7.10
CA LEU A 210 21.13 21.39 -5.76
C LEU A 210 21.17 22.72 -5.01
N THR A 211 20.03 23.14 -4.49
CA THR A 211 19.96 24.31 -3.62
C THR A 211 20.25 23.93 -2.17
N ASP A 212 20.96 24.76 -1.44
CA ASP A 212 21.29 24.55 0.00
C ASP A 212 20.08 24.76 0.93
N THR A 213 18.88 24.67 0.41
CA THR A 213 17.64 24.98 1.14
C THR A 213 17.14 23.87 2.03
N LEU A 214 17.60 22.61 1.84
CA LEU A 214 17.20 21.52 2.72
C LEU A 214 17.98 21.62 4.05
N LYS A 215 17.24 21.94 5.10
CA LYS A 215 17.76 21.83 6.46
C LYS A 215 17.86 20.36 6.86
N PRO A 216 18.86 20.00 7.69
CA PRO A 216 18.93 18.67 8.29
C PRO A 216 17.59 18.32 8.95
N LEU A 217 17.18 17.07 8.84
CA LEU A 217 16.03 16.58 9.59
C LEU A 217 16.35 16.67 11.09
N ALA A 218 15.36 17.07 11.88
CA ALA A 218 15.50 17.14 13.32
C ALA A 218 15.71 15.73 13.91
N THR A 219 16.53 15.65 14.96
CA THR A 219 16.72 14.43 15.75
C THR A 219 15.37 13.92 16.30
N ILE A 220 15.22 12.63 16.37
CA ILE A 220 13.99 11.97 16.85
C ILE A 220 14.23 11.53 18.29
N ASP A 221 13.42 12.04 19.20
CA ASP A 221 13.47 11.75 20.64
C ASP A 221 12.33 10.83 21.10
N LEU A 222 11.94 9.85 20.24
CA LEU A 222 10.89 8.87 20.52
C LEU A 222 11.48 7.63 21.21
N SER A 223 10.84 7.16 22.26
CA SER A 223 11.09 5.81 22.75
C SER A 223 10.62 4.76 21.74
N VAL A 224 11.23 3.60 21.75
CA VAL A 224 10.87 2.50 20.84
C VAL A 224 9.42 2.09 21.03
N ASP A 225 8.95 2.02 22.29
CA ASP A 225 7.58 1.63 22.65
C ASP A 225 6.54 2.59 22.04
N GLU A 226 6.80 3.90 22.08
CA GLU A 226 5.93 4.91 21.47
C GLU A 226 5.93 4.81 19.94
N MET A 227 7.09 4.53 19.32
CA MET A 227 7.18 4.30 17.90
C MET A 227 6.39 3.06 17.47
N GLU A 228 6.42 1.98 18.26
CA GLU A 228 5.66 0.76 18.05
C GLU A 228 4.16 1.02 18.11
N GLU A 229 3.69 1.72 19.16
CA GLU A 229 2.29 2.03 19.29
C GLU A 229 1.76 2.82 18.09
N VAL A 230 2.47 3.88 17.68
CA VAL A 230 2.08 4.66 16.50
C VAL A 230 2.11 3.82 15.23
N ALA A 231 3.12 2.96 15.06
CA ALA A 231 3.25 2.11 13.87
C ALA A 231 2.08 1.12 13.73
N LEU A 232 1.61 0.53 14.82
CA LEU A 232 0.47 -0.40 14.82
C LEU A 232 -0.84 0.26 14.38
N PHE A 233 -0.96 1.59 14.49
CA PHE A 233 -2.16 2.32 14.05
C PHE A 233 -1.99 3.03 12.70
N SER A 234 -0.74 3.38 12.33
CA SER A 234 -0.49 4.27 11.19
C SER A 234 0.08 3.59 9.95
N ARG A 235 0.67 2.39 10.09
CA ARG A 235 1.34 1.69 8.99
C ARG A 235 0.38 1.25 7.90
N PRO A 236 0.64 1.63 6.62
CA PRO A 236 -0.19 1.24 5.49
C PRO A 236 -0.36 -0.28 5.36
N GLU A 237 0.68 -1.06 5.65
CA GLU A 237 0.64 -2.52 5.54
C GLU A 237 -0.33 -3.18 6.54
N LEU A 238 -0.48 -2.60 7.73
CA LEU A 238 -1.48 -3.07 8.70
C LEU A 238 -2.90 -2.71 8.27
N MET A 239 -3.09 -1.51 7.71
CA MET A 239 -4.38 -1.12 7.14
C MET A 239 -4.76 -2.01 5.96
N GLU A 240 -3.81 -2.27 5.05
CA GLU A 240 -3.98 -3.21 3.95
C GLU A 240 -4.43 -4.59 4.45
N SER A 241 -3.74 -5.16 5.45
CA SER A 241 -4.07 -6.47 6.00
C SER A 241 -5.45 -6.50 6.68
N ARG A 242 -5.87 -5.41 7.35
CA ARG A 242 -7.23 -5.25 7.89
C ARG A 242 -8.28 -5.26 6.78
N TYR A 243 -8.04 -4.57 5.67
CA TYR A 243 -8.94 -4.59 4.52
C TYR A 243 -8.97 -5.96 3.84
N LEU A 244 -7.84 -6.68 3.74
CA LEU A 244 -7.79 -8.05 3.25
C LEU A 244 -8.60 -9.00 4.13
N LYS A 245 -8.52 -8.88 5.45
CA LYS A 245 -9.36 -9.63 6.40
C LYS A 245 -10.86 -9.34 6.17
N ARG A 246 -11.24 -8.07 5.95
CA ARG A 246 -12.62 -7.71 5.62
C ARG A 246 -13.07 -8.33 4.29
N ILE A 247 -12.19 -8.40 3.29
CA ILE A 247 -12.47 -9.06 2.00
C ILE A 247 -12.68 -10.55 2.23
N SER A 248 -11.83 -11.22 3.01
CA SER A 248 -11.96 -12.64 3.34
C SER A 248 -13.29 -12.94 4.04
N ASN A 249 -13.66 -12.14 5.04
CA ASN A 249 -14.96 -12.27 5.72
C ASN A 249 -16.16 -12.09 4.77
N LYS A 250 -16.08 -11.13 3.84
CA LYS A 250 -17.11 -10.91 2.82
C LYS A 250 -17.15 -12.07 1.82
N GLU A 251 -16.00 -12.64 1.45
CA GLU A 251 -15.94 -13.83 0.58
C GLU A 251 -16.57 -15.04 1.26
N ALA A 252 -16.33 -15.25 2.55
CA ALA A 252 -17.00 -16.28 3.34
C ALA A 252 -18.53 -16.10 3.33
N LYS A 253 -19.00 -14.85 3.51
CA LYS A 253 -20.43 -14.53 3.41
C LYS A 253 -20.97 -14.81 1.99
N ALA A 254 -20.25 -14.38 0.93
CA ALA A 254 -20.66 -14.63 -0.46
C ALA A 254 -20.74 -16.13 -0.77
N SER A 255 -19.76 -16.91 -0.34
CA SER A 255 -19.73 -18.35 -0.52
C SER A 255 -20.91 -19.05 0.18
N MET A 256 -21.31 -18.56 1.36
CA MET A 256 -22.50 -19.12 2.04
C MET A 256 -23.80 -18.69 1.37
N VAL A 257 -23.92 -17.43 0.96
CA VAL A 257 -25.10 -16.91 0.24
C VAL A 257 -25.27 -17.63 -1.09
N SER A 258 -24.20 -17.96 -1.81
CA SER A 258 -24.27 -18.68 -3.09
C SER A 258 -24.84 -20.11 -2.98
N LEU A 259 -24.93 -20.67 -1.76
CA LEU A 259 -25.57 -21.98 -1.52
C LEU A 259 -27.09 -21.89 -1.44
N LEU A 260 -27.66 -20.70 -1.28
CA LEU A 260 -29.09 -20.49 -1.14
C LEU A 260 -29.80 -20.64 -2.47
N PRO A 261 -31.13 -20.97 -2.44
CA PRO A 261 -31.95 -20.94 -3.62
C PRO A 261 -31.98 -19.57 -4.29
N GLY A 262 -31.84 -19.52 -5.60
CA GLY A 262 -32.04 -18.31 -6.38
C GLY A 262 -33.52 -18.05 -6.65
N LEU A 263 -33.98 -16.82 -6.38
CA LEU A 263 -35.32 -16.36 -6.75
C LEU A 263 -35.19 -15.42 -7.95
N LYS A 264 -35.71 -15.86 -9.09
CA LYS A 264 -35.66 -15.16 -10.37
C LYS A 264 -37.04 -14.61 -10.73
N PHE A 265 -37.05 -13.30 -11.04
CA PHE A 265 -38.19 -12.60 -11.62
C PHE A 265 -37.89 -12.33 -13.09
N ASN A 266 -38.84 -12.61 -13.97
CA ASN A 266 -38.70 -12.25 -15.38
C ASN A 266 -40.00 -11.62 -15.89
N ALA A 267 -39.86 -10.65 -16.77
CA ALA A 267 -40.93 -10.04 -17.52
C ALA A 267 -40.44 -9.84 -18.96
N ALA A 268 -41.19 -10.31 -19.91
CA ALA A 268 -40.82 -10.17 -21.30
C ALA A 268 -42.03 -9.68 -22.14
N TYR A 269 -41.73 -8.77 -23.06
CA TYR A 269 -42.63 -8.44 -24.15
C TYR A 269 -42.02 -8.95 -25.44
N ALA A 270 -42.73 -9.81 -26.16
CA ALA A 270 -42.26 -10.41 -27.39
C ALA A 270 -43.24 -10.15 -28.54
N TYR A 271 -42.68 -9.79 -29.69
CA TYR A 271 -43.39 -9.69 -30.95
C TYR A 271 -42.82 -10.70 -31.94
N ASN A 272 -43.72 -11.41 -32.66
CA ASN A 272 -43.37 -12.37 -33.69
C ASN A 272 -44.27 -12.14 -34.91
N SER A 273 -43.68 -11.85 -36.07
CA SER A 273 -44.41 -11.53 -37.31
C SER A 273 -45.13 -12.74 -37.95
N ASN A 274 -45.03 -13.94 -37.35
CA ASN A 274 -45.65 -15.17 -37.89
C ASN A 274 -47.17 -15.01 -37.98
N LYS A 275 -47.72 -15.00 -39.20
CA LYS A 275 -49.15 -14.83 -39.47
C LYS A 275 -50.05 -15.98 -38.99
N TYR A 276 -49.45 -17.12 -38.66
CA TYR A 276 -50.21 -18.27 -38.12
C TYR A 276 -50.44 -18.16 -36.62
N LEU A 277 -49.81 -17.17 -35.96
CA LEU A 277 -50.12 -16.84 -34.58
C LEU A 277 -51.37 -15.97 -34.53
N MET A 278 -52.27 -16.29 -33.61
CA MET A 278 -53.50 -15.52 -33.38
C MET A 278 -53.21 -14.14 -32.81
N ASN A 279 -52.19 -14.05 -31.93
CA ASN A 279 -51.63 -12.82 -31.39
C ASN A 279 -50.14 -12.79 -31.74
N GLN A 280 -49.70 -11.73 -32.42
CA GLN A 280 -48.32 -11.55 -32.82
C GLN A 280 -47.46 -10.96 -31.70
N ASP A 281 -48.07 -10.39 -30.69
CA ASP A 281 -47.45 -9.84 -29.51
C ASP A 281 -47.93 -10.59 -28.25
N SER A 282 -47.04 -10.69 -27.27
CA SER A 282 -47.35 -11.32 -25.99
C SER A 282 -46.50 -10.70 -24.87
N THR A 283 -47.10 -10.61 -23.70
CA THR A 283 -46.40 -10.24 -22.48
C THR A 283 -46.37 -11.43 -21.54
N GLN A 284 -45.20 -11.77 -21.05
CA GLN A 284 -44.99 -12.89 -20.13
C GLN A 284 -44.42 -12.37 -18.81
N TYR A 285 -44.95 -12.82 -17.70
CA TYR A 285 -44.41 -12.61 -16.36
C TYR A 285 -44.15 -13.96 -15.72
N GLY A 286 -43.03 -14.08 -15.04
CA GLY A 286 -42.65 -15.31 -14.39
C GLY A 286 -41.90 -15.07 -13.09
N VAL A 287 -42.09 -15.98 -12.15
CA VAL A 287 -41.31 -16.11 -10.92
C VAL A 287 -40.85 -17.55 -10.83
N SER A 288 -39.58 -17.76 -10.65
CA SER A 288 -39.04 -19.11 -10.51
C SER A 288 -38.04 -19.17 -9.35
N ILE A 289 -38.07 -20.30 -8.65
CA ILE A 289 -37.13 -20.63 -7.58
C ILE A 289 -36.27 -21.80 -8.06
N GLY A 290 -34.99 -21.65 -8.07
CA GLY A 290 -34.03 -22.71 -8.43
C GLY A 290 -33.03 -22.96 -7.29
N ALA A 291 -32.81 -24.22 -6.97
CA ALA A 291 -31.83 -24.63 -5.96
C ALA A 291 -31.00 -25.80 -6.47
N ASN A 292 -29.71 -25.77 -6.22
CA ASN A 292 -28.85 -26.93 -6.39
C ASN A 292 -28.89 -27.76 -5.09
N LEU A 293 -29.57 -28.90 -5.10
CA LEU A 293 -29.71 -29.75 -3.92
C LEU A 293 -28.38 -30.32 -3.41
N LEU A 294 -27.37 -30.42 -4.26
CA LEU A 294 -26.02 -30.85 -3.86
C LEU A 294 -25.33 -29.82 -2.95
N ASN A 295 -25.78 -28.56 -2.93
CA ASN A 295 -25.25 -27.54 -2.04
C ASN A 295 -25.41 -27.90 -0.55
N VAL A 296 -26.48 -28.66 -0.21
CA VAL A 296 -26.69 -29.13 1.18
C VAL A 296 -25.51 -30.01 1.65
N PHE A 297 -24.97 -30.85 0.75
CA PHE A 297 -23.84 -31.71 1.08
C PHE A 297 -22.50 -30.97 1.05
N SER A 298 -22.36 -29.94 0.24
CA SER A 298 -21.13 -29.14 0.15
C SER A 298 -21.02 -28.06 1.24
N ALA A 299 -22.13 -27.60 1.80
CA ALA A 299 -22.20 -26.51 2.77
C ALA A 299 -21.23 -26.67 3.97
N PRO A 300 -21.11 -27.84 4.63
CA PRO A 300 -20.17 -28.03 5.73
C PRO A 300 -18.70 -27.88 5.29
N SER A 301 -18.38 -28.32 4.07
CA SER A 301 -17.02 -28.20 3.52
C SER A 301 -16.69 -26.75 3.15
N VAL A 302 -17.66 -26.05 2.57
CA VAL A 302 -17.54 -24.61 2.26
C VAL A 302 -17.32 -23.81 3.55
N LYS A 303 -18.09 -24.09 4.60
CA LYS A 303 -17.92 -23.45 5.89
C LYS A 303 -16.52 -23.67 6.47
N LYS A 304 -16.04 -24.94 6.49
CA LYS A 304 -14.68 -25.25 6.99
C LYS A 304 -13.59 -24.55 6.18
N ALA A 305 -13.75 -24.47 4.86
CA ALA A 305 -12.82 -23.75 4.00
C ALA A 305 -12.82 -22.24 4.29
N ASN A 306 -13.98 -21.65 4.53
CA ASN A 306 -14.12 -20.25 4.91
C ASN A 306 -13.49 -19.94 6.27
N ASP A 307 -13.73 -20.81 7.27
CA ASP A 307 -13.15 -20.68 8.61
C ASP A 307 -11.61 -20.76 8.53
N ALA A 308 -11.07 -21.71 7.76
CA ALA A 308 -9.62 -21.82 7.54
C ALA A 308 -9.05 -20.58 6.82
N ASN A 309 -9.78 -20.02 5.85
CA ASN A 309 -9.36 -18.83 5.12
C ASN A 309 -9.34 -17.58 6.03
N ASN A 310 -10.33 -17.45 6.91
CA ASN A 310 -10.38 -16.38 7.89
C ASN A 310 -9.26 -16.51 8.94
N GLN A 311 -8.96 -17.73 9.40
CA GLN A 311 -7.81 -17.99 10.27
C GLN A 311 -6.48 -17.64 9.58
N LEU A 312 -6.31 -18.02 8.31
CA LEU A 312 -5.14 -17.64 7.53
C LEU A 312 -4.97 -16.11 7.45
N ALA A 313 -6.06 -15.38 7.18
CA ALA A 313 -6.03 -13.92 7.12
C ALA A 313 -5.67 -13.29 8.48
N GLU A 314 -6.09 -13.89 9.60
CA GLU A 314 -5.71 -13.47 10.94
C GLU A 314 -4.21 -13.68 11.19
N GLU A 315 -3.70 -14.87 10.92
CA GLU A 315 -2.27 -15.19 11.10
C GLU A 315 -1.38 -14.30 10.21
N GLN A 316 -1.82 -14.00 8.98
CA GLN A 316 -1.12 -13.06 8.11
C GLN A 316 -1.09 -11.66 8.70
N HIS A 317 -2.19 -11.19 9.30
CA HIS A 317 -2.25 -9.90 9.98
C HIS A 317 -1.27 -9.84 11.15
N LEU A 318 -1.24 -10.87 11.99
CA LEU A 318 -0.30 -10.96 13.11
C LEU A 318 1.17 -11.01 12.64
N ALA A 319 1.45 -11.77 11.59
CA ALA A 319 2.80 -11.84 11.00
C ALA A 319 3.27 -10.48 10.47
N ILE A 320 2.37 -9.72 9.83
CA ILE A 320 2.67 -8.35 9.37
C ILE A 320 2.91 -7.43 10.58
N ALA A 321 2.11 -7.52 11.63
CA ALA A 321 2.29 -6.74 12.85
C ALA A 321 3.67 -7.00 13.47
N MET A 322 4.08 -8.26 13.62
CA MET A 322 5.40 -8.63 14.12
C MET A 322 6.54 -8.11 13.22
N THR A 323 6.34 -8.17 11.91
CA THR A 323 7.32 -7.62 10.95
C THR A 323 7.48 -6.11 11.12
N ILE A 324 6.39 -5.39 11.34
CA ILE A 324 6.41 -3.93 11.54
C ILE A 324 7.11 -3.58 12.86
N LEU A 325 6.81 -4.27 13.96
CA LEU A 325 7.52 -4.08 15.23
C LEU A 325 9.03 -4.29 15.05
N SER A 326 9.43 -5.37 14.37
CA SER A 326 10.84 -5.63 14.07
C SER A 326 11.47 -4.52 13.21
N GLN A 327 10.73 -3.95 12.24
CA GLN A 327 11.22 -2.84 11.43
C GLN A 327 11.40 -1.55 12.24
N VAL A 328 10.52 -1.28 13.21
CA VAL A 328 10.65 -0.14 14.13
C VAL A 328 11.91 -0.28 14.98
N HIS A 329 12.12 -1.45 15.58
CA HIS A 329 13.34 -1.73 16.36
C HIS A 329 14.60 -1.57 15.52
N LEU A 330 14.64 -2.17 14.33
CA LEU A 330 15.79 -2.04 13.43
C LEU A 330 16.04 -0.60 13.00
N ALA A 331 14.98 0.17 12.73
CA ALA A 331 15.12 1.59 12.37
C ALA A 331 15.71 2.40 13.53
N SER A 332 15.30 2.14 14.76
CA SER A 332 15.83 2.79 15.96
C SER A 332 17.30 2.44 16.20
N ILE A 333 17.67 1.16 16.08
CA ILE A 333 19.06 0.71 16.23
C ILE A 333 19.93 1.34 15.14
N ASN A 334 19.50 1.29 13.87
CA ASN A 334 20.25 1.85 12.75
C ASN A 334 20.45 3.36 12.91
N TYR A 335 19.48 4.08 13.45
CA TYR A 335 19.60 5.50 13.73
C TYR A 335 20.69 5.78 14.80
N SER A 336 20.69 5.03 15.90
CA SER A 336 21.72 5.17 16.94
C SER A 336 23.12 4.88 16.39
N LEU A 337 23.28 3.78 15.64
CA LEU A 337 24.55 3.41 15.03
C LEU A 337 25.02 4.44 13.99
N ALA A 338 24.09 5.02 13.21
CA ALA A 338 24.44 6.03 12.22
C ALA A 338 24.91 7.35 12.86
N ILE A 339 24.41 7.71 14.04
CA ILE A 339 24.92 8.85 14.82
C ILE A 339 26.36 8.59 15.27
N ASP A 340 26.62 7.41 15.84
CA ASP A 340 27.95 7.02 16.33
C ASP A 340 28.97 6.95 15.19
N GLU A 341 28.55 6.44 14.02
CA GLU A 341 29.40 6.40 12.83
C GLU A 341 29.72 7.80 12.31
N TYR A 342 28.74 8.70 12.27
CA TYR A 342 28.96 10.08 11.87
C TYR A 342 29.94 10.82 12.81
N ASP A 343 29.76 10.67 14.11
CA ASP A 343 30.69 11.27 15.10
C ASP A 343 32.11 10.72 14.93
N THR A 344 32.25 9.41 14.73
CA THR A 344 33.55 8.77 14.48
C THR A 344 34.17 9.25 13.17
N ALA A 345 33.40 9.35 12.09
CA ALA A 345 33.87 9.85 10.81
C ALA A 345 34.28 11.34 10.88
N GLN A 346 33.56 12.13 11.68
CA GLN A 346 33.90 13.54 11.92
C GLN A 346 35.24 13.69 12.64
N ARG A 347 35.48 12.91 13.70
CA ARG A 347 36.78 12.90 14.43
C ARG A 347 37.92 12.43 13.54
N TYR A 348 37.65 11.39 12.72
CA TYR A 348 38.67 10.91 11.76
C TYR A 348 39.04 11.98 10.74
N LEU A 349 38.05 12.69 10.19
CA LEU A 349 38.28 13.80 9.26
C LEU A 349 39.14 14.92 9.90
N GLU A 350 38.89 15.28 11.16
CA GLU A 350 39.66 16.26 11.88
C GLU A 350 41.15 15.87 12.01
N VAL A 351 41.41 14.60 12.35
CA VAL A 351 42.77 14.06 12.44
C VAL A 351 43.43 14.02 11.07
N ALA A 352 42.76 13.53 10.04
CA ALA A 352 43.27 13.47 8.67
C ALA A 352 43.63 14.89 8.15
N GLY A 353 42.80 15.89 8.46
CA GLY A 353 43.07 17.29 8.13
C GLY A 353 44.33 17.84 8.81
N LYS A 354 44.53 17.52 10.09
CA LYS A 354 45.75 17.90 10.81
C LYS A 354 47.01 17.25 10.21
N ILE A 355 46.91 15.95 9.84
CA ILE A 355 48.03 15.24 9.20
C ILE A 355 48.34 15.85 7.82
N SER A 356 47.36 16.03 6.97
CA SER A 356 47.54 16.61 5.62
C SER A 356 48.19 18.00 5.70
N ASN A 357 47.74 18.87 6.61
CA ASN A 357 48.31 20.19 6.81
C ASN A 357 49.78 20.11 7.28
N GLN A 358 50.14 19.19 8.18
CA GLN A 358 51.52 19.00 8.66
C GLN A 358 52.42 18.48 7.53
N VAL A 359 51.94 17.51 6.72
CA VAL A 359 52.72 16.98 5.59
C VAL A 359 52.95 18.05 4.53
N GLN A 360 51.93 18.84 4.17
CA GLN A 360 52.10 19.97 3.24
C GLN A 360 53.09 21.02 3.75
N ASN A 361 53.07 21.32 5.04
CA ASN A 361 54.04 22.27 5.62
C ASN A 361 55.47 21.70 5.69
N ALA A 362 55.61 20.42 5.96
CA ALA A 362 56.90 19.72 5.96
C ALA A 362 57.47 19.56 4.54
N GLN A 363 56.64 19.44 3.50
CA GLN A 363 57.07 19.45 2.10
C GLN A 363 57.76 20.79 1.74
N LYS A 364 57.23 21.93 2.20
CA LYS A 364 57.82 23.25 1.94
C LYS A 364 59.28 23.40 2.42
N ILE A 365 59.67 22.57 3.38
CA ILE A 365 61.04 22.48 3.90
C ILE A 365 61.76 21.20 3.45
N SER A 366 61.27 20.58 2.37
CA SER A 366 61.86 19.40 1.73
C SER A 366 62.00 18.15 2.64
N ARG A 367 61.14 18.02 3.68
CA ARG A 367 61.14 16.86 4.57
C ARG A 367 60.34 15.68 4.06
N PHE A 368 59.34 15.93 3.21
CA PHE A 368 58.51 14.92 2.60
C PHE A 368 58.52 15.07 1.08
N GLY A 369 58.40 13.94 0.38
CA GLY A 369 58.29 13.90 -1.06
C GLY A 369 56.86 14.20 -1.55
N GLU A 370 56.72 14.31 -2.85
CA GLU A 370 55.40 14.56 -3.49
C GLU A 370 54.41 13.43 -3.27
N LEU A 371 54.90 12.19 -3.22
CA LEU A 371 54.07 11.01 -2.99
C LEU A 371 53.32 11.07 -1.66
N GLU A 372 54.03 11.44 -0.57
CA GLU A 372 53.44 11.56 0.75
C GLU A 372 52.35 12.62 0.77
N VAL A 373 52.55 13.73 0.06
CA VAL A 373 51.54 14.78 -0.07
C VAL A 373 50.34 14.31 -0.83
N ILE A 374 50.53 13.65 -1.97
CA ILE A 374 49.43 13.08 -2.77
C ILE A 374 48.64 12.03 -1.96
N ARG A 375 49.36 11.17 -1.23
CA ARG A 375 48.73 10.13 -0.39
C ARG A 375 47.86 10.74 0.71
N GLU A 376 48.39 11.76 1.42
CA GLU A 376 47.64 12.41 2.51
C GLU A 376 46.49 13.28 1.98
N GLU A 377 46.63 13.91 0.82
CA GLU A 377 45.52 14.62 0.16
C GLU A 377 44.42 13.64 -0.29
N ALA A 378 44.79 12.48 -0.81
CA ALA A 378 43.84 11.42 -1.17
C ALA A 378 43.16 10.84 0.08
N SER A 379 43.92 10.60 1.17
CA SER A 379 43.38 10.12 2.45
C SER A 379 42.39 11.12 3.04
N LEU A 380 42.72 12.42 3.01
CA LEU A 380 41.83 13.50 3.47
C LEU A 380 40.54 13.54 2.65
N LEU A 381 40.63 13.43 1.32
CA LEU A 381 39.45 13.41 0.45
C LEU A 381 38.55 12.21 0.73
N VAL A 382 39.15 11.03 0.97
CA VAL A 382 38.40 9.81 1.36
C VAL A 382 37.77 9.98 2.74
N ALA A 383 38.45 10.66 3.67
CA ALA A 383 37.93 10.98 5.00
C ALA A 383 36.71 11.92 4.91
N GLU A 384 36.80 12.98 4.07
CA GLU A 384 35.64 13.86 3.78
C GLU A 384 34.47 13.08 3.22
N LEU A 385 34.71 12.20 2.23
CA LEU A 385 33.67 11.35 1.65
C LEU A 385 33.02 10.45 2.69
N ARG A 386 33.80 9.78 3.54
CA ARG A 386 33.28 8.91 4.60
C ARG A 386 32.38 9.69 5.57
N ARG A 387 32.82 10.90 5.97
CA ARG A 387 32.02 11.78 6.82
C ARG A 387 30.70 12.16 6.13
N ASP A 388 30.72 12.51 4.85
CA ASP A 388 29.53 12.91 4.10
C ASP A 388 28.58 11.72 3.88
N LEU A 389 29.11 10.52 3.64
CA LEU A 389 28.30 9.29 3.54
C LEU A 389 27.70 8.90 4.90
N ALA A 390 28.45 9.00 6.00
CA ALA A 390 27.94 8.76 7.35
C ALA A 390 26.83 9.77 7.70
N TYR A 391 26.99 11.03 7.32
CA TYR A 391 25.95 12.05 7.46
C TYR A 391 24.71 11.71 6.65
N THR A 392 24.88 11.23 5.41
CA THR A 392 23.78 10.77 4.57
C THR A 392 23.04 9.60 5.22
N GLU A 393 23.76 8.62 5.78
CA GLU A 393 23.15 7.48 6.44
C GLU A 393 22.40 7.88 7.71
N MET A 394 22.92 8.84 8.46
CA MET A 394 22.23 9.43 9.61
C MET A 394 20.90 10.11 9.17
N GLN A 395 20.91 10.91 8.11
CA GLN A 395 19.70 11.54 7.59
C GLN A 395 18.72 10.52 7.00
N TYR A 396 19.22 9.48 6.35
CA TYR A 396 18.43 8.39 5.81
C TYR A 396 17.76 7.56 6.92
N SER A 397 18.48 7.27 8.01
CA SER A 397 17.93 6.53 9.14
C SER A 397 16.80 7.28 9.85
N ILE A 398 16.87 8.62 9.91
CA ILE A 398 15.72 9.45 10.31
C ILE A 398 14.54 9.21 9.37
N GLY A 399 14.76 9.25 8.05
CA GLY A 399 13.72 8.94 7.06
C GLY A 399 13.16 7.51 7.20
N GLN A 400 13.99 6.55 7.57
CA GLN A 400 13.56 5.18 7.87
C GLN A 400 12.65 5.12 9.10
N ILE A 401 12.93 5.87 10.17
CA ILE A 401 12.05 5.93 11.34
C ILE A 401 10.70 6.50 10.93
N TYR A 402 10.64 7.61 10.18
CA TYR A 402 9.38 8.16 9.68
C TYR A 402 8.57 7.14 8.88
N ALA A 403 9.24 6.41 7.99
CA ALA A 403 8.61 5.35 7.20
C ALA A 403 8.19 4.16 8.08
N SER A 404 9.01 3.73 9.04
CA SER A 404 8.70 2.59 9.92
C SER A 404 7.52 2.84 10.86
N VAL A 405 7.32 4.09 11.26
CA VAL A 405 6.18 4.54 12.07
C VAL A 405 4.92 4.77 11.22
N GLY A 406 5.05 4.83 9.89
CA GLY A 406 3.91 5.00 8.99
C GLY A 406 3.32 6.40 8.98
N LYS A 407 4.10 7.42 9.29
CA LYS A 407 3.63 8.80 9.37
C LYS A 407 3.52 9.43 7.98
N ASP A 408 2.37 10.04 7.71
CA ASP A 408 2.18 10.77 6.46
C ASP A 408 2.86 12.13 6.52
N ILE A 409 3.71 12.35 5.51
CA ILE A 409 4.50 13.58 5.37
C ILE A 409 3.81 14.54 4.39
N LEU A 410 3.00 14.00 3.47
CA LEU A 410 2.30 14.78 2.46
C LEU A 410 0.88 15.12 2.90
N PRO A 411 0.37 16.30 2.55
CA PRO A 411 -1.03 16.64 2.69
C PRO A 411 -1.89 15.87 1.69
N ASP A 412 -3.16 15.59 2.02
CA ASP A 412 -4.09 14.81 1.18
C ASP A 412 -4.31 15.38 -0.22
N ASN A 413 -4.12 16.69 -0.39
CA ASN A 413 -4.34 17.41 -1.65
C ASN A 413 -3.04 17.78 -2.38
N PHE A 414 -1.93 17.09 -2.12
CA PHE A 414 -0.60 17.40 -2.66
C PHE A 414 -0.55 17.48 -4.20
N GLU A 415 -1.41 16.74 -4.91
CA GLU A 415 -1.47 16.74 -6.37
C GLU A 415 -1.86 18.10 -6.96
N ASN A 416 -2.68 18.87 -6.26
CA ASN A 416 -3.18 20.18 -6.70
C ASN A 416 -2.32 21.35 -6.22
N MET A 417 -1.29 21.09 -5.43
CA MET A 417 -0.41 22.12 -4.87
C MET A 417 0.69 22.54 -5.85
N GLY A 418 1.07 23.81 -5.82
CA GLY A 418 2.26 24.29 -6.50
C GLY A 418 3.53 23.74 -5.85
N LEU A 419 4.62 23.59 -6.63
CA LEU A 419 5.88 23.00 -6.13
C LEU A 419 6.42 23.72 -4.88
N ASN A 420 6.39 25.05 -4.84
CA ASN A 420 6.87 25.83 -3.69
C ASN A 420 5.98 25.62 -2.46
N GLN A 421 4.66 25.61 -2.65
CA GLN A 421 3.70 25.38 -1.58
C GLN A 421 3.85 23.96 -1.02
N LEU A 422 3.98 22.96 -1.89
CA LEU A 422 4.22 21.57 -1.49
C LEU A 422 5.54 21.41 -0.73
N ALA A 423 6.61 22.11 -1.16
CA ALA A 423 7.87 22.09 -0.46
C ALA A 423 7.78 22.67 0.95
N THR A 424 7.05 23.79 1.12
CA THR A 424 6.78 24.41 2.42
C THR A 424 5.98 23.49 3.33
N GLU A 425 4.89 22.89 2.81
CA GLU A 425 4.04 21.98 3.58
C GLU A 425 4.80 20.72 4.05
N ILE A 426 5.64 20.14 3.18
CA ILE A 426 6.51 19.03 3.56
C ILE A 426 7.46 19.45 4.67
N GLN A 427 8.12 20.61 4.55
CA GLN A 427 9.04 21.13 5.56
C GLN A 427 8.33 21.38 6.89
N ASP A 428 7.13 21.98 6.85
CA ASP A 428 6.32 22.23 8.03
C ASP A 428 5.77 20.94 8.65
N SER A 429 5.51 19.92 7.86
CA SER A 429 5.10 18.59 8.32
C SER A 429 6.20 17.94 9.16
N PHE A 430 7.45 17.96 8.67
CA PHE A 430 8.61 17.48 9.43
C PHE A 430 8.81 18.27 10.73
N LYS A 431 8.69 19.59 10.66
CA LYS A 431 8.86 20.49 11.81
C LYS A 431 7.76 20.29 12.85
N ARG A 432 6.49 20.26 12.45
CA ARG A 432 5.35 20.02 13.34
C ARG A 432 5.44 18.67 14.04
N TRP A 433 6.01 17.67 13.38
CA TRP A 433 6.18 16.37 13.98
C TRP A 433 7.24 16.38 15.07
N SER A 434 8.40 17.00 14.82
CA SER A 434 9.44 17.18 15.81
C SER A 434 8.98 18.06 16.99
N GLU A 435 8.25 19.16 16.75
CA GLU A 435 7.74 20.07 17.78
C GLU A 435 6.62 19.47 18.63
N LYS A 436 5.65 18.78 18.02
CA LYS A 436 4.60 18.05 18.76
C LYS A 436 5.20 17.00 19.67
N TYR A 437 6.30 16.44 19.27
CA TYR A 437 6.96 15.39 19.98
C TYR A 437 7.83 15.96 21.12
N ILE A 438 8.63 16.99 20.85
CA ILE A 438 9.34 17.73 21.89
C ILE A 438 8.36 18.29 22.93
N ALA A 439 7.19 18.78 22.52
CA ALA A 439 6.15 19.24 23.42
C ALA A 439 5.52 18.08 24.24
N TYR A 440 5.50 16.87 23.71
CA TYR A 440 5.02 15.66 24.41
C TYR A 440 6.06 15.17 25.43
N VAL A 441 7.33 15.10 25.03
CA VAL A 441 8.46 14.70 25.91
C VAL A 441 8.72 15.71 27.03
N ASN A 442 8.55 17.01 26.78
CA ASN A 442 8.72 18.06 27.78
C ASN A 442 7.50 18.25 28.71
N LYS A 443 6.42 17.48 28.55
CA LYS A 443 5.37 17.41 29.56
C LYS A 443 5.91 16.71 30.81
N PRO A 444 5.59 17.20 32.03
CA PRO A 444 5.92 16.47 33.26
C PRO A 444 5.48 15.01 33.16
N LEU A 445 6.26 14.09 33.70
CA LEU A 445 5.97 12.62 33.64
C LEU A 445 4.52 12.26 34.00
N SER A 446 3.88 13.05 34.89
CA SER A 446 2.46 12.95 35.22
C SER A 446 1.49 13.33 34.07
N LEU A 447 2.01 13.96 32.99
CA LEU A 447 1.28 14.38 31.81
C LEU A 447 1.85 13.74 30.52
N GLN A 448 3.01 13.05 30.61
CA GLN A 448 3.67 12.39 29.47
C GLN A 448 3.03 11.04 29.12
N ASN A 449 2.32 10.47 30.05
CA ASN A 449 1.55 9.27 29.82
C ASN A 449 0.30 9.31 30.70
N PRO A 450 -0.82 9.78 30.19
CA PRO A 450 -1.97 9.00 30.47
C PRO A 450 -1.80 7.75 29.61
N THR A 451 -1.00 6.76 30.06
CA THR A 451 -1.27 5.40 29.66
C THR A 451 -2.76 5.26 29.91
N LEU A 452 -3.54 5.34 28.82
CA LEU A 452 -4.89 4.85 28.80
C LEU A 452 -4.73 3.35 29.03
N LYS A 453 -4.43 2.97 30.26
CA LYS A 453 -4.54 1.60 30.68
C LYS A 453 -6.04 1.36 30.76
N VAL A 454 -6.59 0.94 29.62
CA VAL A 454 -7.89 0.29 29.60
C VAL A 454 -7.66 -1.06 30.27
N LEU A 455 -7.72 -1.09 31.57
CA LEU A 455 -7.73 -2.34 32.33
C LEU A 455 -9.18 -2.84 32.28
N TYR A 456 -9.41 -3.86 31.43
CA TYR A 456 -10.63 -4.64 31.48
C TYR A 456 -10.72 -5.31 32.86
N ASN A 457 -11.78 -5.04 33.58
CA ASN A 457 -12.09 -5.73 34.84
C ASN A 457 -13.04 -6.91 34.53
N PRO A 458 -12.55 -8.13 34.44
CA PRO A 458 -13.38 -9.30 34.10
C PRO A 458 -14.41 -9.61 35.16
N GLU A 459 -14.27 -9.11 36.43
CA GLU A 459 -15.23 -9.32 37.51
C GLU A 459 -16.44 -8.36 37.42
N ALA A 460 -16.29 -7.21 36.75
CA ALA A 460 -17.36 -6.24 36.58
C ALA A 460 -18.40 -6.62 35.53
N THR A 461 -18.05 -7.51 34.59
CA THR A 461 -18.91 -7.92 33.49
C THR A 461 -19.02 -9.44 33.42
N ALA A 462 -20.03 -10.01 34.06
CA ALA A 462 -20.45 -11.36 33.72
C ALA A 462 -21.03 -11.34 32.29
N LEU A 463 -20.55 -12.23 31.44
CA LEU A 463 -21.17 -12.51 30.12
C LEU A 463 -22.66 -12.77 30.34
N ARG A 464 -23.51 -11.83 29.94
CA ARG A 464 -24.94 -12.00 29.95
C ARG A 464 -25.40 -12.28 28.55
N THR A 465 -25.95 -13.47 28.32
CA THR A 465 -26.70 -13.78 27.10
C THR A 465 -28.01 -13.02 27.16
N PHE A 466 -28.37 -12.31 26.08
CA PHE A 466 -29.70 -11.77 25.90
C PHE A 466 -30.69 -12.93 25.81
N SER A 467 -31.79 -12.86 26.53
CA SER A 467 -32.88 -13.83 26.42
C SER A 467 -33.54 -13.65 25.04
N SER A 468 -33.74 -14.76 24.32
CA SER A 468 -34.43 -14.77 23.03
C SER A 468 -35.95 -14.62 23.13
N ASP A 469 -36.50 -14.21 24.26
CA ASP A 469 -37.93 -13.95 24.38
C ASP A 469 -38.29 -12.72 23.54
N ALA A 470 -38.82 -12.96 22.38
CA ALA A 470 -39.34 -11.97 21.44
C ALA A 470 -40.27 -11.01 22.17
N PHE A 471 -40.08 -9.68 21.93
CA PHE A 471 -40.85 -8.57 22.49
C PHE A 471 -40.53 -8.07 23.92
N THR A 472 -39.51 -8.58 24.59
CA THR A 472 -38.99 -7.92 25.79
C THR A 472 -37.86 -6.97 25.43
N GLN A 473 -37.99 -5.69 25.77
CA GLN A 473 -36.93 -4.71 25.61
C GLN A 473 -35.76 -5.13 26.51
N ASN A 474 -34.69 -5.62 25.87
CA ASN A 474 -33.47 -5.96 26.59
C ASN A 474 -32.62 -4.71 26.78
N GLN A 475 -32.23 -4.47 28.01
CA GLN A 475 -31.36 -3.35 28.38
C GLN A 475 -30.14 -3.91 29.12
N PHE A 476 -28.96 -3.65 28.61
CA PHE A 476 -27.71 -4.04 29.25
C PHE A 476 -26.90 -2.80 29.55
N GLN A 477 -26.66 -2.55 30.82
CA GLN A 477 -25.83 -1.46 31.29
C GLN A 477 -24.40 -1.98 31.51
N ILE A 478 -23.44 -1.40 30.81
CA ILE A 478 -22.02 -1.65 31.04
C ILE A 478 -21.66 -0.93 32.35
N ALA A 479 -21.12 -1.68 33.31
CA ALA A 479 -20.72 -1.09 34.57
C ALA A 479 -19.64 -0.02 34.34
N LYS A 480 -19.74 1.11 35.04
CA LYS A 480 -18.82 2.25 34.86
C LYS A 480 -17.36 1.93 35.20
N ASP A 481 -17.13 0.86 35.94
CA ASP A 481 -15.84 0.33 36.36
C ASP A 481 -15.34 -0.84 35.50
N THR A 482 -16.09 -1.20 34.43
CA THR A 482 -15.67 -2.21 33.46
C THR A 482 -14.35 -1.82 32.80
N PHE A 483 -14.15 -0.51 32.58
CA PHE A 483 -12.90 0.04 32.01
C PHE A 483 -12.36 1.06 33.02
N VAL A 484 -11.23 0.74 33.66
CA VAL A 484 -10.51 1.71 34.49
C VAL A 484 -9.65 2.56 33.60
N ILE A 485 -10.05 3.82 33.41
CA ILE A 485 -9.39 4.79 32.57
C ILE A 485 -8.71 5.82 33.44
N THR A 486 -7.38 5.90 33.35
CA THR A 486 -6.58 6.89 34.07
C THR A 486 -5.95 7.86 33.11
N GLY A 487 -6.38 9.12 33.13
CA GLY A 487 -5.80 10.21 32.32
C GLY A 487 -6.79 11.30 31.92
N PRO A 488 -6.34 12.50 31.55
CA PRO A 488 -7.20 13.57 31.08
C PRO A 488 -7.54 13.37 29.60
N GLY A 489 -8.82 13.38 29.25
CA GLY A 489 -9.32 13.29 27.89
C GLY A 489 -10.83 13.11 27.83
N THR A 490 -11.44 13.42 26.70
CA THR A 490 -12.84 13.09 26.42
C THR A 490 -12.89 11.65 25.89
N ILE A 491 -13.54 10.78 26.64
CA ILE A 491 -13.65 9.36 26.26
C ILE A 491 -14.85 9.23 25.34
N ARG A 492 -14.66 8.59 24.20
CA ARG A 492 -15.73 8.18 23.30
C ARG A 492 -15.80 6.66 23.33
N TYR A 493 -16.96 6.15 23.71
CA TYR A 493 -17.23 4.72 23.64
C TYR A 493 -17.88 4.39 22.29
N GLU A 494 -17.41 3.35 21.66
CA GLU A 494 -17.97 2.78 20.45
C GLU A 494 -18.15 1.28 20.67
N VAL A 495 -19.31 0.76 20.32
CA VAL A 495 -19.62 -0.66 20.41
C VAL A 495 -19.85 -1.19 19.02
N LEU A 496 -19.08 -2.19 18.64
CA LEU A 496 -19.17 -2.88 17.36
C LEU A 496 -19.49 -4.36 17.59
N GLN A 497 -19.99 -5.03 16.57
CA GLN A 497 -20.09 -6.48 16.59
C GLN A 497 -18.69 -7.11 16.63
N GLU A 498 -18.59 -8.37 17.05
CA GLU A 498 -17.32 -9.12 17.13
C GLU A 498 -16.56 -9.16 15.78
N ASN A 499 -17.28 -9.07 14.67
CA ASN A 499 -16.73 -9.02 13.30
C ASN A 499 -16.31 -7.60 12.86
N GLY A 500 -16.46 -6.58 13.72
CA GLY A 500 -16.13 -5.18 13.46
C GLY A 500 -17.19 -4.41 12.65
N ASP A 501 -18.35 -5.00 12.38
CA ASP A 501 -19.47 -4.31 11.75
C ASP A 501 -20.24 -3.46 12.78
N ASP A 502 -21.00 -2.48 12.30
CA ASP A 502 -21.91 -1.69 13.14
C ASP A 502 -22.96 -2.59 13.81
N LEU A 503 -23.48 -2.13 14.96
CA LEU A 503 -24.55 -2.83 15.64
C LEU A 503 -25.74 -3.06 14.70
N PRO A 504 -26.44 -4.20 14.81
CA PRO A 504 -27.65 -4.44 14.03
C PRO A 504 -28.70 -3.37 14.33
N GLY A 505 -29.51 -3.01 13.34
CA GLY A 505 -30.45 -1.87 13.44
C GLY A 505 -31.51 -1.95 14.56
N TRP A 506 -31.64 -3.10 15.20
CA TRP A 506 -32.53 -3.28 16.36
C TRP A 506 -31.82 -3.06 17.71
N LEU A 507 -30.48 -2.87 17.72
CA LEU A 507 -29.65 -2.68 18.90
C LEU A 507 -28.95 -1.32 18.84
N ALA A 508 -29.15 -0.49 19.84
CA ALA A 508 -28.53 0.83 19.95
C ALA A 508 -27.64 0.94 21.19
N PHE A 509 -26.52 1.64 21.04
CA PHE A 509 -25.63 1.96 22.14
C PHE A 509 -25.77 3.44 22.53
N LEU A 510 -26.17 3.70 23.77
CA LEU A 510 -26.26 5.02 24.36
C LEU A 510 -24.94 5.30 25.11
N SER A 511 -24.03 6.01 24.46
CA SER A 511 -22.69 6.27 25.00
C SER A 511 -22.66 7.15 26.25
N SER A 512 -23.69 7.99 26.46
CA SER A 512 -23.83 8.82 27.68
C SER A 512 -24.04 8.01 28.95
N ASP A 513 -24.77 6.92 28.84
CA ASP A 513 -25.19 6.09 29.97
C ASP A 513 -24.52 4.71 29.97
N LEU A 514 -23.70 4.42 28.95
CA LEU A 514 -23.09 3.12 28.72
C LEU A 514 -24.11 1.97 28.64
N VAL A 515 -25.24 2.23 27.99
CA VAL A 515 -26.35 1.30 27.88
C VAL A 515 -26.48 0.79 26.45
N LEU A 516 -26.49 -0.52 26.30
CA LEU A 516 -26.95 -1.24 25.11
C LEU A 516 -28.45 -1.54 25.30
N ALA A 517 -29.28 -1.06 24.41
CA ALA A 517 -30.72 -1.29 24.44
C ALA A 517 -31.23 -1.67 23.07
N GLY A 518 -32.11 -2.65 23.01
CA GLY A 518 -32.72 -3.09 21.76
C GLY A 518 -33.85 -4.08 21.90
N LEU A 519 -34.63 -4.20 20.84
CA LEU A 519 -35.71 -5.15 20.71
C LEU A 519 -35.34 -6.14 19.61
N PRO A 520 -34.93 -7.38 19.94
CA PRO A 520 -34.54 -8.36 18.91
C PRO A 520 -35.76 -8.77 18.09
N PRO A 521 -35.61 -8.94 16.77
CA PRO A 521 -36.63 -9.52 15.92
C PRO A 521 -36.90 -10.99 16.30
N GLN A 522 -38.07 -11.51 15.92
CA GLN A 522 -38.53 -12.86 16.31
C GLN A 522 -37.62 -14.03 15.91
N ASP A 523 -36.63 -13.82 15.04
CA ASP A 523 -35.83 -14.87 14.42
C ASP A 523 -34.29 -14.74 14.69
N VAL A 524 -33.88 -14.06 15.75
CA VAL A 524 -32.46 -13.93 16.14
C VAL A 524 -32.15 -14.70 17.41
#